data_95fee1ec1ccc68ec0a74b2b5fdc37851
#
_entry.id   95fee1ec1ccc68ec0a74b2b5fdc37851
#
_cell.length_a   1.000
_cell.length_b   1.000
_cell.length_c   1.000
_cell.angle_alpha   90.00
_cell.angle_beta   90.00
_cell.angle_gamma   90.00
#
_symmetry.space_group_name_H-M   'P 1'
#
loop_
_entity.id
_entity.type
_entity.pdbx_description
1 polymer ?
#
loop_
_entity_poly.entity_id
_entity_poly.type
_entity_poly.pdbx_seq_one_letter_code
_entity_poly.pdbx_strand_id
1 'polypeptide(L)'
;MYESSPWKEDLKRRRQLLLQYNTKEHFEKDEDKAYTVIEKAIFYSAFIIRKLLDCNGKMSDEADQYAIKVTEWKPTRKITVMHRWPREGKFDWEEGKTKNVLGNKVCNWLIHSFVFLTEVNEDGTIGSFFVSSDYDKNKVAYQVEISEWEKYMKFIETDWVVSLHSHYDEKKQDYVFTKKERG
;
A
#
# COMPACT_ATOMS: atom_id res chain seq x y z
N MET A 1 6.72 -2.29 -18.97
CA MET A 1 5.87 -1.06 -19.04
C MET A 1 6.55 -0.09 -19.99
N TYR A 2 5.86 0.35 -21.03
CA TYR A 2 6.42 1.30 -22.00
C TYR A 2 6.33 2.74 -21.47
N GLU A 3 5.14 3.18 -21.06
CA GLU A 3 4.89 4.51 -20.51
C GLU A 3 4.36 4.44 -19.08
N SER A 4 4.85 5.35 -18.19
CA SER A 4 4.39 5.43 -16.80
C SER A 4 3.14 6.30 -16.63
N SER A 5 2.92 7.29 -17.51
CA SER A 5 1.81 8.25 -17.41
C SER A 5 0.43 7.61 -17.27
N PRO A 6 0.01 6.63 -18.10
CA PRO A 6 -1.32 6.04 -17.97
C PRO A 6 -1.52 5.31 -16.62
N TRP A 7 -0.45 4.71 -16.10
CA TRP A 7 -0.48 4.04 -14.80
C TRP A 7 -0.59 5.02 -13.64
N LYS A 8 0.10 6.16 -13.72
CA LYS A 8 -0.01 7.24 -12.73
C LYS A 8 -1.38 7.90 -12.76
N GLU A 9 -1.98 8.06 -13.94
CA GLU A 9 -3.36 8.53 -14.07
C GLU A 9 -4.37 7.56 -13.46
N ASP A 10 -4.20 6.24 -13.66
CA ASP A 10 -5.07 5.26 -13.01
C ASP A 10 -4.86 5.25 -11.49
N LEU A 11 -3.61 5.38 -11.01
CA LEU A 11 -3.32 5.55 -9.59
C LEU A 11 -4.04 6.78 -9.00
N LYS A 12 -4.01 7.90 -9.70
CA LYS A 12 -4.73 9.12 -9.34
C LYS A 12 -6.23 8.86 -9.21
N ARG A 13 -6.82 8.15 -10.18
CA ARG A 13 -8.26 7.77 -10.12
C ARG A 13 -8.55 6.90 -8.90
N ARG A 14 -7.68 5.91 -8.58
CA ARG A 14 -7.85 5.06 -7.38
C ARG A 14 -7.81 5.90 -6.11
N ARG A 15 -6.87 6.83 -6.00
CA ARG A 15 -6.79 7.76 -4.86
C ARG A 15 -8.03 8.64 -4.76
N GLN A 16 -8.51 9.19 -5.87
CA GLN A 16 -9.74 9.99 -5.88
C GLN A 16 -10.97 9.18 -5.45
N LEU A 17 -11.10 7.94 -5.92
CA LEU A 17 -12.17 7.03 -5.49
C LEU A 17 -12.08 6.71 -3.99
N LEU A 18 -10.89 6.44 -3.47
CA LEU A 18 -10.66 6.24 -2.05
C LEU A 18 -11.19 7.43 -1.23
N LEU A 19 -10.80 8.66 -1.60
CA LEU A 19 -11.23 9.86 -0.88
C LEU A 19 -12.72 10.16 -1.05
N GLN A 20 -13.25 9.98 -2.26
CA GLN A 20 -14.66 10.24 -2.57
C GLN A 20 -15.60 9.31 -1.80
N TYR A 21 -15.28 8.02 -1.74
CA TYR A 21 -16.16 7.02 -1.13
C TYR A 21 -15.93 6.87 0.38
N ASN A 22 -14.77 7.29 0.90
CA ASN A 22 -14.51 7.25 2.34
C ASN A 22 -15.10 8.47 3.05
N THR A 23 -16.41 8.63 2.97
CA THR A 23 -17.19 9.69 3.61
C THR A 23 -18.44 9.12 4.25
N LYS A 24 -18.86 9.71 5.36
CA LYS A 24 -20.07 9.33 6.07
C LYS A 24 -21.30 9.21 5.14
N GLU A 25 -21.47 10.19 4.23
CA GLU A 25 -22.59 10.20 3.29
C GLU A 25 -22.65 8.96 2.39
N HIS A 26 -21.46 8.52 1.87
CA HIS A 26 -21.42 7.33 1.02
C HIS A 26 -21.70 6.05 1.80
N PHE A 27 -21.23 5.94 3.04
CA PHE A 27 -21.51 4.80 3.91
C PHE A 27 -22.99 4.75 4.32
N GLU A 28 -23.60 5.86 4.69
CA GLU A 28 -25.03 5.93 5.01
C GLU A 28 -25.92 5.60 3.80
N LYS A 29 -25.47 5.93 2.58
CA LYS A 29 -26.22 5.70 1.35
C LYS A 29 -26.14 4.25 0.86
N ASP A 30 -24.97 3.65 0.87
CA ASP A 30 -24.71 2.29 0.37
C ASP A 30 -23.36 1.80 0.92
N GLU A 31 -23.41 1.21 2.11
CA GLU A 31 -22.24 0.75 2.85
C GLU A 31 -21.43 -0.29 2.06
N ASP A 32 -22.09 -1.30 1.51
CA ASP A 32 -21.44 -2.39 0.74
C ASP A 32 -20.70 -1.85 -0.47
N LYS A 33 -21.28 -0.88 -1.16
CA LYS A 33 -20.64 -0.23 -2.30
C LYS A 33 -19.46 0.60 -1.87
N ALA A 34 -19.57 1.38 -0.79
CA ALA A 34 -18.47 2.19 -0.25
C ALA A 34 -17.28 1.31 0.11
N TYR A 35 -17.51 0.24 0.89
CA TYR A 35 -16.46 -0.75 1.21
C TYR A 35 -15.80 -1.34 -0.04
N THR A 36 -16.62 -1.82 -0.98
CA THR A 36 -16.10 -2.45 -2.19
C THR A 36 -15.23 -1.50 -3.03
N VAL A 37 -15.62 -0.23 -3.15
CA VAL A 37 -14.85 0.76 -3.91
C VAL A 37 -13.54 1.08 -3.21
N ILE A 38 -13.56 1.27 -1.89
CA ILE A 38 -12.38 1.58 -1.09
C ILE A 38 -11.39 0.39 -1.10
N GLU A 39 -11.89 -0.82 -0.86
CA GLU A 39 -11.06 -2.04 -0.91
C GLU A 39 -10.37 -2.19 -2.27
N LYS A 40 -11.13 -2.08 -3.37
CA LYS A 40 -10.58 -2.10 -4.73
C LYS A 40 -9.56 -0.97 -4.95
N ALA A 41 -9.81 0.23 -4.44
CA ALA A 41 -8.87 1.34 -4.58
C ALA A 41 -7.54 1.04 -3.87
N ILE A 42 -7.57 0.43 -2.68
CA ILE A 42 -6.37 0.02 -1.93
C ILE A 42 -5.59 -1.06 -2.71
N PHE A 43 -6.25 -2.16 -3.12
CA PHE A 43 -5.56 -3.26 -3.80
C PHE A 43 -5.04 -2.89 -5.18
N TYR A 44 -5.82 -2.18 -5.99
CA TYR A 44 -5.38 -1.77 -7.32
C TYR A 44 -4.26 -0.73 -7.25
N SER A 45 -4.29 0.19 -6.29
CA SER A 45 -3.18 1.13 -6.09
C SER A 45 -1.89 0.39 -5.71
N ALA A 46 -1.94 -0.60 -4.83
CA ALA A 46 -0.78 -1.41 -4.47
C ALA A 46 -0.18 -2.12 -5.68
N PHE A 47 -1.02 -2.71 -6.54
CA PHE A 47 -0.58 -3.35 -7.77
C PHE A 47 0.06 -2.35 -8.75
N ILE A 48 -0.58 -1.19 -8.96
CA ILE A 48 -0.08 -0.14 -9.85
C ILE A 48 1.27 0.38 -9.36
N ILE A 49 1.37 0.73 -8.08
CA ILE A 49 2.60 1.22 -7.45
C ILE A 49 3.72 0.18 -7.61
N ARG A 50 3.44 -1.08 -7.30
CA ARG A 50 4.42 -2.16 -7.44
C ARG A 50 4.92 -2.27 -8.88
N LYS A 51 4.04 -2.19 -9.87
CA LYS A 51 4.43 -2.23 -11.30
C LYS A 51 5.26 -1.02 -11.72
N LEU A 52 4.96 0.17 -11.19
CA LEU A 52 5.76 1.37 -11.45
C LEU A 52 7.17 1.24 -10.87
N LEU A 53 7.30 0.78 -9.62
CA LEU A 53 8.61 0.58 -8.96
C LEU A 53 9.45 -0.53 -9.60
N ASP A 54 8.83 -1.62 -10.07
CA ASP A 54 9.53 -2.73 -10.75
C ASP A 54 10.05 -2.34 -12.15
N CYS A 55 9.62 -1.19 -12.70
CA CYS A 55 10.05 -0.74 -14.01
C CYS A 55 11.23 0.23 -13.89
N ASN A 56 12.42 -0.26 -14.21
CA ASN A 56 13.65 0.52 -14.19
C ASN A 56 13.50 1.89 -14.90
N GLY A 57 13.93 2.96 -14.21
CA GLY A 57 13.94 4.31 -14.75
C GLY A 57 12.57 5.01 -14.83
N LYS A 58 11.49 4.41 -14.32
CA LYS A 58 10.14 5.02 -14.33
C LYS A 58 9.80 5.79 -13.05
N MET A 59 10.49 5.45 -11.97
CA MET A 59 10.32 6.07 -10.65
C MET A 59 11.68 6.54 -10.13
N SER A 60 11.68 7.60 -9.33
CA SER A 60 12.89 8.15 -8.70
C SER A 60 13.47 7.25 -7.61
N ASP A 61 14.69 7.51 -7.18
CA ASP A 61 15.28 6.84 -6.02
C ASP A 61 14.53 7.18 -4.73
N GLU A 62 13.93 8.35 -4.64
CA GLU A 62 13.07 8.77 -3.53
C GLU A 62 11.82 7.92 -3.43
N ALA A 63 11.23 7.53 -4.58
CA ALA A 63 10.07 6.63 -4.61
C ALA A 63 10.44 5.22 -4.12
N ASP A 64 11.62 4.72 -4.46
CA ASP A 64 12.12 3.43 -3.98
C ASP A 64 12.37 3.45 -2.45
N GLN A 65 12.73 4.61 -1.89
CA GLN A 65 13.05 4.80 -0.47
C GLN A 65 11.89 5.37 0.36
N TYR A 66 10.74 5.63 -0.27
CA TYR A 66 9.61 6.20 0.46
C TYR A 66 9.15 5.29 1.59
N ALA A 67 9.10 5.84 2.80
CA ALA A 67 8.72 5.11 4.00
C ALA A 67 7.31 5.47 4.46
N ILE A 68 6.52 4.48 4.81
CA ILE A 68 5.18 4.58 5.38
C ILE A 68 5.23 4.23 6.85
N LYS A 69 4.57 5.02 7.68
CA LYS A 69 4.39 4.75 9.09
C LYS A 69 3.32 3.67 9.27
N VAL A 70 3.66 2.59 9.97
CA VAL A 70 2.76 1.48 10.26
C VAL A 70 2.82 1.10 11.73
N THR A 71 1.76 0.47 12.24
CA THR A 71 1.76 -0.16 13.57
C THR A 71 1.74 -1.67 13.43
N GLU A 72 2.63 -2.36 14.14
CA GLU A 72 2.71 -3.82 14.19
C GLU A 72 1.91 -4.36 15.36
N TRP A 73 1.13 -5.42 15.09
CA TRP A 73 0.34 -6.15 16.06
C TRP A 73 0.73 -7.62 16.04
N LYS A 74 1.05 -8.17 17.19
CA LYS A 74 1.42 -9.58 17.27
C LYS A 74 0.19 -10.47 17.38
N PRO A 75 0.13 -11.61 16.67
CA PRO A 75 -0.94 -12.57 16.87
C PRO A 75 -0.80 -13.26 18.23
N THR A 76 -1.91 -13.40 18.94
CA THR A 76 -2.00 -14.15 20.21
C THR A 76 -2.19 -15.64 20.01
N ARG A 77 -2.58 -16.06 18.81
CA ARG A 77 -2.77 -17.45 18.39
C ARG A 77 -2.54 -17.65 16.91
N LYS A 78 -2.43 -18.91 16.49
CA LYS A 78 -2.25 -19.25 15.08
C LYS A 78 -3.40 -18.76 14.21
N ILE A 79 -3.06 -18.05 13.15
CA ILE A 79 -3.99 -17.59 12.11
C ILE A 79 -4.14 -18.67 11.05
N THR A 80 -5.37 -19.07 10.77
CA THR A 80 -5.72 -20.14 9.80
C THR A 80 -6.76 -19.64 8.83
N VAL A 81 -7.05 -20.38 7.77
CA VAL A 81 -8.07 -20.05 6.77
C VAL A 81 -9.43 -19.77 7.41
N MET A 82 -9.81 -20.57 8.41
CA MET A 82 -11.09 -20.39 9.13
C MET A 82 -11.05 -19.22 10.14
N HIS A 83 -9.85 -18.70 10.45
CA HIS A 83 -9.65 -17.68 11.46
C HIS A 83 -8.76 -16.54 10.94
N ARG A 84 -8.90 -16.18 9.67
CA ARG A 84 -8.10 -15.13 9.03
C ARG A 84 -8.54 -13.70 9.35
N TRP A 85 -9.73 -13.54 9.90
CA TRP A 85 -10.25 -12.21 10.23
C TRP A 85 -9.67 -11.74 11.56
N PRO A 86 -9.05 -10.56 11.63
CA PRO A 86 -8.63 -9.94 12.89
C PRO A 86 -9.87 -9.64 13.73
N ARG A 87 -10.17 -10.52 14.68
CA ARG A 87 -11.23 -10.35 15.67
C ARG A 87 -10.61 -10.25 17.03
N GLU A 88 -11.41 -9.79 18.00
CA GLU A 88 -11.03 -9.73 19.40
C GLU A 88 -10.35 -11.03 19.86
N GLY A 89 -9.24 -10.90 20.59
CA GLY A 89 -8.45 -12.02 21.09
C GLY A 89 -7.59 -12.78 20.06
N LYS A 90 -7.42 -12.29 18.82
CA LYS A 90 -6.49 -12.88 17.85
C LYS A 90 -5.18 -12.14 17.70
N PHE A 91 -5.18 -10.87 18.00
CA PHE A 91 -4.00 -10.03 18.05
C PHE A 91 -3.95 -9.31 19.39
N ASP A 92 -2.75 -8.98 19.81
CA ASP A 92 -2.51 -8.18 21.00
C ASP A 92 -2.68 -6.70 20.62
N TRP A 93 -3.87 -6.17 20.88
CA TRP A 93 -4.23 -4.78 20.58
C TRP A 93 -3.74 -3.77 21.63
N GLU A 94 -3.04 -4.22 22.69
CA GLU A 94 -2.52 -3.34 23.74
C GLU A 94 -1.06 -2.97 23.48
N GLU A 95 -0.29 -3.85 22.81
CA GLU A 95 1.16 -3.68 22.59
C GLU A 95 1.52 -3.37 21.13
N GLY A 96 0.82 -2.43 20.50
CA GLY A 96 1.15 -1.97 19.16
C GLY A 96 2.52 -1.28 19.07
N LYS A 97 3.35 -1.65 18.07
CA LYS A 97 4.66 -1.04 17.85
C LYS A 97 4.70 -0.29 16.54
N THR A 98 4.84 1.03 16.64
CA THR A 98 4.95 1.89 15.45
C THR A 98 6.35 1.85 14.86
N LYS A 99 6.45 1.75 13.54
CA LYS A 99 7.71 1.84 12.79
C LYS A 99 7.49 2.39 11.37
N ASN A 100 8.58 2.79 10.73
CA ASN A 100 8.59 3.13 9.31
C ASN A 100 9.02 1.92 8.48
N VAL A 101 8.31 1.67 7.39
CA VAL A 101 8.62 0.60 6.43
C VAL A 101 8.59 1.15 5.02
N LEU A 102 9.40 0.59 4.12
CA LEU A 102 9.36 0.98 2.71
C LEU A 102 7.97 0.73 2.11
N GLY A 103 7.45 1.68 1.34
CA GLY A 103 6.12 1.60 0.74
C GLY A 103 5.93 0.36 -0.15
N ASN A 104 6.99 -0.08 -0.85
CA ASN A 104 6.94 -1.30 -1.65
C ASN A 104 6.67 -2.57 -0.82
N LYS A 105 7.05 -2.60 0.47
CA LYS A 105 6.73 -3.71 1.38
C LYS A 105 5.23 -3.75 1.68
N VAL A 106 4.61 -2.58 1.88
CA VAL A 106 3.16 -2.50 2.09
C VAL A 106 2.42 -2.99 0.84
N CYS A 107 2.88 -2.58 -0.36
CA CYS A 107 2.34 -3.12 -1.62
C CYS A 107 2.44 -4.65 -1.68
N ASN A 108 3.58 -5.22 -1.29
CA ASN A 108 3.76 -6.69 -1.26
C ASN A 108 2.83 -7.37 -0.27
N TRP A 109 2.64 -6.80 0.93
CA TRP A 109 1.71 -7.37 1.90
C TRP A 109 0.28 -7.36 1.38
N LEU A 110 -0.15 -6.30 0.70
CA LEU A 110 -1.46 -6.21 0.07
C LEU A 110 -1.62 -7.24 -1.04
N ILE A 111 -0.67 -7.32 -1.99
CA ILE A 111 -0.72 -8.25 -3.13
C ILE A 111 -0.75 -9.72 -2.66
N HIS A 112 -0.03 -10.04 -1.60
CA HIS A 112 0.06 -11.38 -1.03
C HIS A 112 -0.72 -11.52 0.28
N SER A 113 -1.76 -10.70 0.49
CA SER A 113 -2.49 -10.68 1.74
C SER A 113 -3.24 -11.98 2.03
N PHE A 114 -3.05 -12.49 3.23
CA PHE A 114 -3.87 -13.56 3.82
C PHE A 114 -4.89 -12.98 4.80
N VAL A 115 -4.49 -11.93 5.52
CA VAL A 115 -5.34 -11.13 6.40
C VAL A 115 -5.49 -9.76 5.76
N PHE A 116 -6.72 -9.32 5.59
CA PHE A 116 -7.07 -7.95 5.26
C PHE A 116 -8.37 -7.59 5.96
N LEU A 117 -8.38 -6.46 6.65
CA LEU A 117 -9.54 -5.90 7.32
C LEU A 117 -9.40 -4.39 7.39
N THR A 118 -10.50 -3.69 7.30
CA THR A 118 -10.57 -2.25 7.54
C THR A 118 -11.06 -1.95 8.95
N GLU A 119 -10.56 -0.89 9.55
CA GLU A 119 -11.02 -0.32 10.81
C GLU A 119 -11.91 0.87 10.52
N VAL A 120 -13.07 0.90 11.17
CA VAL A 120 -14.08 1.93 10.99
C VAL A 120 -14.00 2.92 12.14
N ASN A 121 -13.96 4.19 11.82
CA ASN A 121 -14.04 5.29 12.79
C ASN A 121 -15.46 5.45 13.35
N GLU A 122 -15.62 6.22 14.41
CA GLU A 122 -16.92 6.53 15.01
C GLU A 122 -17.91 7.20 14.03
N ASP A 123 -17.40 7.94 13.04
CA ASP A 123 -18.20 8.59 12.01
C ASP A 123 -18.58 7.67 10.83
N GLY A 124 -18.20 6.38 10.90
CA GLY A 124 -18.48 5.38 9.87
C GLY A 124 -17.47 5.34 8.73
N THR A 125 -16.47 6.23 8.70
CA THR A 125 -15.41 6.20 7.68
C THR A 125 -14.34 5.16 8.02
N ILE A 126 -13.56 4.73 7.01
CA ILE A 126 -12.42 3.83 7.23
C ILE A 126 -11.20 4.67 7.65
N GLY A 127 -10.69 4.44 8.85
CA GLY A 127 -9.50 5.11 9.41
C GLY A 127 -8.20 4.42 8.99
N SER A 128 -8.19 3.09 9.05
CA SER A 128 -7.02 2.28 8.75
C SER A 128 -7.39 0.95 8.10
N PHE A 129 -6.38 0.23 7.61
CA PHE A 129 -6.53 -1.18 7.26
C PHE A 129 -5.43 -2.02 7.91
N PHE A 130 -5.79 -3.25 8.24
CA PHE A 130 -4.88 -4.28 8.73
C PHE A 130 -4.53 -5.23 7.60
N VAL A 131 -3.26 -5.53 7.44
CA VAL A 131 -2.78 -6.46 6.43
C VAL A 131 -1.69 -7.37 6.98
N SER A 132 -1.75 -8.65 6.62
CA SER A 132 -0.66 -9.59 6.82
C SER A 132 -0.57 -10.52 5.63
N SER A 133 0.65 -10.72 5.13
CA SER A 133 0.90 -11.68 4.06
C SER A 133 0.72 -13.13 4.55
N ASP A 134 0.58 -14.07 3.62
CA ASP A 134 0.56 -15.50 3.98
C ASP A 134 1.82 -15.93 4.73
N TYR A 135 2.96 -15.36 4.39
CA TYR A 135 4.24 -15.63 5.04
C TYR A 135 4.31 -15.08 6.49
N ASP A 136 3.69 -13.92 6.74
CA ASP A 136 3.80 -13.21 8.03
C ASP A 136 2.59 -13.41 8.96
N LYS A 137 1.51 -14.03 8.50
CA LYS A 137 0.23 -14.13 9.23
C LYS A 137 0.30 -14.64 10.67
N ASN A 138 1.32 -15.48 10.98
CA ASN A 138 1.54 -16.00 12.32
C ASN A 138 2.64 -15.26 13.10
N LYS A 139 3.14 -14.13 12.57
CA LYS A 139 4.19 -13.34 13.18
C LYS A 139 3.70 -11.93 13.51
N VAL A 140 2.94 -11.31 12.59
CA VAL A 140 2.56 -9.90 12.68
C VAL A 140 1.40 -9.58 11.74
N ALA A 141 0.54 -8.65 12.16
CA ALA A 141 -0.32 -7.86 11.29
C ALA A 141 0.14 -6.41 11.32
N TYR A 142 0.05 -5.75 10.19
CA TYR A 142 0.40 -4.33 10.03
C TYR A 142 -0.86 -3.51 9.86
N GLN A 143 -1.00 -2.49 10.70
CA GLN A 143 -2.02 -1.47 10.55
C GLN A 143 -1.42 -0.29 9.78
N VAL A 144 -2.13 0.14 8.76
CA VAL A 144 -1.76 1.27 7.90
C VAL A 144 -2.90 2.27 7.91
N GLU A 145 -2.63 3.49 8.35
CA GLU A 145 -3.59 4.58 8.29
C GLU A 145 -3.94 4.91 6.83
N ILE A 146 -5.21 5.14 6.54
CA ILE A 146 -5.67 5.56 5.20
C ILE A 146 -4.96 6.84 4.76
N SER A 147 -4.73 7.77 5.69
CA SER A 147 -4.01 9.02 5.43
C SER A 147 -2.56 8.79 5.00
N GLU A 148 -1.86 7.80 5.58
CA GLU A 148 -0.49 7.46 5.19
C GLU A 148 -0.45 6.75 3.83
N TRP A 149 -1.43 5.88 3.56
CA TRP A 149 -1.57 5.24 2.27
C TRP A 149 -1.89 6.24 1.16
N GLU A 150 -2.80 7.19 1.41
CA GLU A 150 -3.16 8.27 0.49
C GLU A 150 -1.95 9.17 0.17
N LYS A 151 -1.16 9.57 1.17
CA LYS A 151 0.08 10.33 0.97
C LYS A 151 1.05 9.58 0.06
N TYR A 152 1.21 8.28 0.27
CA TYR A 152 2.08 7.46 -0.58
C TYR A 152 1.57 7.37 -2.01
N MET A 153 0.27 7.11 -2.21
CA MET A 153 -0.35 7.14 -3.54
C MET A 153 -0.10 8.48 -4.22
N LYS A 154 -0.29 9.60 -3.51
CA LYS A 154 -0.07 10.95 -4.02
C LYS A 154 1.37 11.19 -4.40
N PHE A 155 2.32 10.73 -3.58
CA PHE A 155 3.74 10.85 -3.86
C PHE A 155 4.10 10.12 -5.16
N ILE A 156 3.69 8.86 -5.32
CA ILE A 156 3.97 8.04 -6.52
C ILE A 156 3.30 8.62 -7.77
N GLU A 157 2.06 9.10 -7.67
CA GLU A 157 1.34 9.71 -8.81
C GLU A 157 2.07 10.93 -9.36
N THR A 158 2.75 11.70 -8.49
CA THR A 158 3.45 12.95 -8.83
C THR A 158 4.96 12.80 -8.97
N ASP A 159 5.48 11.60 -8.86
CA ASP A 159 6.90 11.33 -9.01
C ASP A 159 7.28 11.26 -10.50
N TRP A 160 8.18 12.11 -10.94
CA TRP A 160 8.69 12.15 -12.31
C TRP A 160 10.21 12.12 -12.30
N VAL A 161 10.79 11.20 -13.05
CA VAL A 161 12.25 11.14 -13.24
C VAL A 161 12.64 12.15 -14.31
N VAL A 162 13.47 13.10 -13.93
CA VAL A 162 13.98 14.15 -14.84
C VAL A 162 15.43 13.93 -15.25
N SER A 163 16.16 13.12 -14.49
CA SER A 163 17.56 12.77 -14.78
C SER A 163 17.83 11.31 -14.48
N LEU A 164 18.47 10.62 -15.42
CA LEU A 164 18.84 9.21 -15.32
C LEU A 164 20.37 9.08 -15.53
N HIS A 165 21.05 8.50 -14.56
CA HIS A 165 22.43 8.09 -14.70
C HIS A 165 22.50 6.57 -14.80
N SER A 166 23.19 6.06 -15.81
CA SER A 166 23.35 4.63 -16.02
C SER A 166 24.76 4.33 -16.53
N HIS A 167 25.23 3.11 -16.31
CA HIS A 167 26.40 2.55 -16.93
C HIS A 167 26.12 1.13 -17.41
N TYR A 168 26.87 0.68 -18.37
CA TYR A 168 26.79 -0.70 -18.84
C TYR A 168 27.57 -1.61 -17.89
N ASP A 169 26.91 -2.63 -17.34
CA ASP A 169 27.53 -3.66 -16.50
C ASP A 169 27.84 -4.89 -17.36
N GLU A 170 29.10 -5.13 -17.64
CA GLU A 170 29.56 -6.25 -18.48
C GLU A 170 29.19 -7.62 -17.89
N LYS A 171 29.12 -7.76 -16.57
CA LYS A 171 28.74 -9.03 -15.92
C LYS A 171 27.26 -9.33 -16.09
N LYS A 172 26.42 -8.32 -16.07
CA LYS A 172 24.97 -8.43 -16.27
C LYS A 172 24.58 -8.38 -17.76
N GLN A 173 25.50 -7.92 -18.61
CA GLN A 173 25.26 -7.60 -20.03
C GLN A 173 24.05 -6.68 -20.21
N ASP A 174 23.90 -5.68 -19.31
CA ASP A 174 22.76 -4.77 -19.28
C ASP A 174 23.18 -3.41 -18.70
N TYR A 175 22.32 -2.39 -18.92
CA TYR A 175 22.48 -1.08 -18.30
C TYR A 175 21.95 -1.09 -16.87
N VAL A 176 22.76 -0.61 -15.92
CA VAL A 176 22.38 -0.44 -14.52
C VAL A 176 22.20 1.04 -14.23
N PHE A 177 21.03 1.40 -13.72
CA PHE A 177 20.76 2.76 -13.27
C PHE A 177 21.37 3.00 -11.89
N THR A 178 22.21 4.03 -11.81
CA THR A 178 22.93 4.39 -10.58
C THR A 178 22.28 5.55 -9.84
N LYS A 179 21.52 6.39 -10.56
CA LYS A 179 20.80 7.52 -9.99
C LYS A 179 19.57 7.87 -10.83
N LYS A 180 18.46 8.10 -10.15
CA LYS A 180 17.17 8.50 -10.76
C LYS A 180 16.64 9.69 -9.97
N GLU A 181 16.81 10.89 -10.52
CA GLU A 181 16.48 12.14 -9.84
C GLU A 181 15.02 12.53 -10.13
N ARG A 182 14.33 12.94 -9.07
CA ARG A 182 12.97 13.47 -9.15
C ARG A 182 12.98 14.94 -9.59
N GLY A 183 11.96 15.35 -10.41
CA GLY A 183 11.68 16.73 -10.77
C GLY A 183 10.63 17.37 -9.89
#